data_a37338028326cf545feb4d22b8a932b4
#
_entry.id   a37338028326cf545feb4d22b8a932b4
#
_cell.length_a   1.000
_cell.length_b   1.000
_cell.length_c   1.000
_cell.angle_alpha   90.00
_cell.angle_beta   90.00
_cell.angle_gamma   90.00
#
_symmetry.space_group_name_H-M   'P 1'
#
loop_
_entity.id
_entity.type
_entity.pdbx_description
1 polymer ?
#
loop_
_entity_poly.entity_id
_entity_poly.type
_entity_poly.pdbx_seq_one_letter_code
_entity_poly.pdbx_strand_id
1 'polypeptide(L)'
;MSRVLSTEQAKTAIQQMQAIINGGFTDQISQLESQGRTLSDPNVWDGPLAEKFRGSSWPETRAALEKAKQELEELRGQLNQISQNIFSAGGGA
;
A
#
# COMPACT_ATOMS: atom_id res chain seq x y z
N MET A 1 -0.01 -28.12 18.39
CA MET A 1 1.02 -28.05 17.37
C MET A 1 0.47 -27.49 16.09
N SER A 2 1.22 -26.58 15.48
CA SER A 2 0.78 -25.92 14.26
C SER A 2 0.87 -26.86 13.06
N ARG A 3 -0.14 -26.80 12.22
CA ARG A 3 -0.13 -27.53 10.96
C ARG A 3 0.54 -26.68 9.89
N VAL A 4 1.48 -27.25 9.17
CA VAL A 4 2.13 -26.60 8.05
C VAL A 4 1.40 -27.02 6.77
N LEU A 5 0.79 -26.06 6.09
CA LEU A 5 0.04 -26.32 4.88
C LEU A 5 0.30 -25.23 3.86
N SER A 6 0.74 -25.61 2.68
CA SER A 6 0.95 -24.71 1.54
C SER A 6 0.18 -25.23 0.35
N THR A 7 -0.97 -24.65 0.08
CA THR A 7 -1.80 -25.04 -1.06
C THR A 7 -1.45 -24.19 -2.28
N GLU A 8 -1.82 -24.69 -3.46
CA GLU A 8 -1.70 -23.90 -4.68
C GLU A 8 -2.52 -22.62 -4.60
N GLN A 9 -3.68 -22.68 -3.94
CA GLN A 9 -4.50 -21.50 -3.73
C GLN A 9 -3.77 -20.45 -2.91
N ALA A 10 -3.06 -20.84 -1.86
CA ALA A 10 -2.27 -19.93 -1.04
C ALA A 10 -1.15 -19.30 -1.84
N LYS A 11 -0.43 -20.07 -2.64
CA LYS A 11 0.65 -19.57 -3.48
C LYS A 11 0.14 -18.57 -4.50
N THR A 12 -1.00 -18.88 -5.14
CA THR A 12 -1.62 -17.99 -6.11
C THR A 12 -2.04 -16.67 -5.45
N ALA A 13 -2.66 -16.74 -4.26
CA ALA A 13 -3.08 -15.55 -3.54
C ALA A 13 -1.90 -14.65 -3.20
N ILE A 14 -0.79 -15.23 -2.74
CA ILE A 14 0.42 -14.47 -2.41
C ILE A 14 0.98 -13.79 -3.66
N GLN A 15 1.04 -14.52 -4.77
CA GLN A 15 1.52 -13.95 -6.03
C GLN A 15 0.66 -12.80 -6.51
N GLN A 16 -0.67 -12.92 -6.37
CA GLN A 16 -1.58 -11.85 -6.77
C GLN A 16 -1.46 -10.64 -5.86
N MET A 17 -1.31 -10.84 -4.55
CA MET A 17 -1.07 -9.72 -3.64
C MET A 17 0.21 -8.98 -3.99
N GLN A 18 1.28 -9.72 -4.26
CA GLN A 18 2.55 -9.12 -4.67
C GLN A 18 2.39 -8.33 -5.98
N ALA A 19 1.65 -8.87 -6.94
CA ALA A 19 1.41 -8.21 -8.20
C ALA A 19 0.64 -6.90 -8.03
N ILE A 20 -0.36 -6.89 -7.16
CA ILE A 20 -1.15 -5.68 -6.87
C ILE A 20 -0.26 -4.62 -6.24
N ILE A 21 0.52 -4.99 -5.23
CA ILE A 21 1.39 -4.04 -4.52
C ILE A 21 2.46 -3.50 -5.46
N ASN A 22 3.09 -4.37 -6.26
CA ASN A 22 4.16 -3.97 -7.18
C ASN A 22 3.64 -3.37 -8.48
N GLY A 23 2.37 -3.61 -8.80
CA GLY A 23 1.77 -3.23 -10.08
C GLY A 23 1.18 -1.84 -10.15
N GLY A 24 1.45 -0.97 -9.18
CA GLY A 24 1.05 0.41 -9.27
C GLY A 24 0.14 0.93 -8.15
N PHE A 25 -0.20 0.10 -7.18
CA PHE A 25 -1.06 0.56 -6.07
C PHE A 25 -0.38 1.69 -5.30
N THR A 26 0.91 1.54 -5.01
CA THR A 26 1.70 2.57 -4.35
C THR A 26 1.82 3.82 -5.23
N ASP A 27 1.93 3.64 -6.55
CA ASP A 27 1.97 4.74 -7.49
C ASP A 27 0.64 5.52 -7.49
N GLN A 28 -0.49 4.84 -7.37
CA GLN A 28 -1.79 5.49 -7.29
C GLN A 28 -1.90 6.34 -6.02
N ILE A 29 -1.40 5.86 -4.90
CA ILE A 29 -1.34 6.63 -3.66
C ILE A 29 -0.47 7.87 -3.86
N SER A 30 0.67 7.74 -4.51
CA SER A 30 1.58 8.86 -4.79
C SER A 30 0.92 9.90 -5.70
N GLN A 31 0.15 9.46 -6.69
CA GLN A 31 -0.61 10.36 -7.56
C GLN A 31 -1.67 11.12 -6.77
N LEU A 32 -2.38 10.44 -5.88
CA LEU A 32 -3.35 11.09 -5.03
C LEU A 32 -2.69 12.14 -4.13
N GLU A 33 -1.54 11.83 -3.57
CA GLU A 33 -0.78 12.78 -2.77
C GLU A 33 -0.36 14.01 -3.58
N SER A 34 0.04 13.80 -4.82
CA SER A 34 0.40 14.88 -5.73
C SER A 34 -0.77 15.82 -5.98
N GLN A 35 -1.95 15.25 -6.23
CA GLN A 35 -3.16 16.05 -6.45
C GLN A 35 -3.59 16.80 -5.19
N GLY A 36 -3.48 16.16 -4.04
CA GLY A 36 -3.77 16.81 -2.77
C GLY A 36 -2.84 17.98 -2.50
N ARG A 37 -1.58 17.85 -2.86
CA ARG A 37 -0.61 18.95 -2.74
C ARG A 37 -1.00 20.11 -3.64
N THR A 38 -1.42 19.83 -4.85
CA THR A 38 -1.87 20.85 -5.80
C THR A 38 -3.08 21.60 -5.24
N LEU A 39 -4.08 20.89 -4.71
CA LEU A 39 -5.26 21.51 -4.13
C LEU A 39 -4.96 22.29 -2.86
N SER A 40 -3.86 22.01 -2.20
CA SER A 40 -3.44 22.71 -0.98
C SER A 40 -2.76 24.04 -1.27
N ASP A 41 -2.51 24.36 -2.54
CA ASP A 41 -1.89 25.60 -2.95
C ASP A 41 -2.95 26.70 -3.03
N PRO A 42 -2.84 27.79 -2.22
CA PRO A 42 -3.80 28.87 -2.27
C PRO A 42 -3.92 29.56 -3.62
N ASN A 43 -2.87 29.48 -4.45
CA ASN A 43 -2.92 30.03 -5.80
C ASN A 43 -3.69 29.17 -6.78
N VAL A 44 -3.98 27.92 -6.41
CA VAL A 44 -4.78 27.01 -7.24
C VAL A 44 -6.24 27.01 -6.79
N TRP A 45 -6.44 26.99 -5.47
CA TRP A 45 -7.79 26.92 -4.91
C TRP A 45 -7.80 27.60 -3.56
N ASP A 46 -8.74 28.52 -3.37
CA ASP A 46 -8.86 29.24 -2.11
C ASP A 46 -10.34 29.46 -1.75
N GLY A 47 -10.57 29.81 -0.48
CA GLY A 47 -11.89 29.97 0.07
C GLY A 47 -12.06 29.14 1.33
N PRO A 48 -13.26 29.23 2.00
CA PRO A 48 -13.46 28.53 3.28
C PRO A 48 -13.26 27.01 3.20
N LEU A 49 -13.73 26.35 2.13
CA LEU A 49 -13.56 24.92 1.97
C LEU A 49 -12.10 24.57 1.66
N ALA A 50 -11.42 25.41 0.89
CA ALA A 50 -10.00 25.21 0.59
C ALA A 50 -9.15 25.33 1.86
N GLU A 51 -9.46 26.29 2.70
CA GLU A 51 -8.75 26.46 3.98
C GLU A 51 -8.92 25.26 4.88
N LYS A 52 -10.15 24.74 4.96
CA LYS A 52 -10.42 23.54 5.73
C LYS A 52 -9.68 22.32 5.16
N PHE A 53 -9.65 22.21 3.84
CA PHE A 53 -8.96 21.10 3.17
C PHE A 53 -7.47 21.11 3.49
N ARG A 54 -6.79 22.22 3.24
CA ARG A 54 -5.34 22.26 3.43
C ARG A 54 -4.91 22.37 4.89
N GLY A 55 -5.79 22.83 5.76
CA GLY A 55 -5.47 22.99 7.19
C GLY A 55 -5.80 21.77 8.04
N SER A 56 -6.73 20.94 7.61
CA SER A 56 -7.22 19.83 8.43
C SER A 56 -7.43 18.56 7.62
N SER A 57 -8.34 18.58 6.65
CA SER A 57 -8.75 17.36 5.95
C SER A 57 -7.61 16.69 5.24
N TRP A 58 -6.83 17.44 4.46
CA TRP A 58 -5.74 16.87 3.68
C TRP A 58 -4.56 16.44 4.54
N PRO A 59 -4.07 17.23 5.53
CA PRO A 59 -2.97 16.75 6.37
C PRO A 59 -3.28 15.46 7.11
N GLU A 60 -4.51 15.28 7.58
CA GLU A 60 -4.92 14.04 8.25
C GLU A 60 -4.94 12.87 7.27
N THR A 61 -5.53 13.07 6.10
CA THR A 61 -5.59 12.05 5.07
C THR A 61 -4.18 11.68 4.57
N ARG A 62 -3.33 12.69 4.37
CA ARG A 62 -1.95 12.46 3.93
C ARG A 62 -1.18 11.62 4.94
N ALA A 63 -1.34 11.90 6.23
CA ALA A 63 -0.69 11.10 7.26
C ALA A 63 -1.14 9.64 7.21
N ALA A 64 -2.44 9.41 7.00
CA ALA A 64 -2.99 8.06 6.86
C ALA A 64 -2.43 7.36 5.61
N LEU A 65 -2.30 8.07 4.51
CA LEU A 65 -1.75 7.52 3.28
C LEU A 65 -0.27 7.16 3.42
N GLU A 66 0.51 8.00 4.10
CA GLU A 66 1.92 7.70 4.36
C GLU A 66 2.07 6.46 5.24
N LYS A 67 1.23 6.33 6.25
CA LYS A 67 1.22 5.15 7.09
C LYS A 67 0.84 3.90 6.30
N ALA A 68 -0.16 4.03 5.43
CA ALA A 68 -0.57 2.92 4.58
C ALA A 68 0.56 2.47 3.64
N LYS A 69 1.31 3.42 3.08
CA LYS A 69 2.46 3.09 2.24
C LYS A 69 3.52 2.31 3.01
N GLN A 70 3.80 2.73 4.24
CA GLN A 70 4.76 2.02 5.09
C GLN A 70 4.29 0.61 5.40
N GLU A 71 3.01 0.45 5.75
CA GLU A 71 2.44 -0.86 6.04
C GLU A 71 2.46 -1.77 4.81
N LEU A 72 2.23 -1.21 3.62
CA LEU A 72 2.30 -1.99 2.38
C LEU A 72 3.72 -2.42 2.07
N GLU A 73 4.72 -1.58 2.35
CA GLU A 73 6.13 -1.96 2.19
C GLU A 73 6.51 -3.09 3.13
N GLU A 74 6.05 -3.01 4.38
CA GLU A 74 6.28 -4.09 5.35
C GLU A 74 5.61 -5.38 4.90
N LEU A 75 4.36 -5.29 4.43
CA LEU A 75 3.64 -6.45 3.91
C LEU A 75 4.35 -7.05 2.70
N ARG A 76 4.85 -6.21 1.81
CA ARG A 76 5.60 -6.69 0.64
C ARG A 76 6.82 -7.49 1.07
N GLY A 77 7.57 -6.99 2.06
CA GLY A 77 8.70 -7.72 2.61
C GLY A 77 8.29 -9.06 3.22
N GLN A 78 7.21 -9.07 3.98
CA GLN A 78 6.68 -10.29 4.56
C GLN A 78 6.24 -11.28 3.49
N LEU A 79 5.56 -10.81 2.45
CA LEU A 79 5.12 -11.67 1.36
C LEU A 79 6.30 -12.28 0.61
N ASN A 80 7.40 -11.54 0.45
CA ASN A 80 8.61 -12.08 -0.15
C ASN A 80 9.18 -13.21 0.70
N GLN A 81 9.25 -13.02 2.01
CA GLN A 81 9.73 -14.08 2.93
C GLN A 81 8.79 -15.27 2.93
N ILE A 82 7.50 -15.02 3.00
CA ILE A 82 6.49 -16.10 2.99
C ILE A 82 6.56 -16.86 1.68
N SER A 83 6.67 -16.16 0.56
CA SER A 83 6.76 -16.76 -0.76
C SER A 83 7.99 -17.65 -0.87
N GLN A 84 9.15 -17.16 -0.46
CA GLN A 84 10.38 -17.96 -0.46
C GLN A 84 10.23 -19.18 0.42
N ASN A 85 9.66 -19.02 1.60
CA ASN A 85 9.48 -20.11 2.54
C ASN A 85 8.52 -21.17 2.00
N ILE A 86 7.40 -20.76 1.44
CA ILE A 86 6.40 -21.66 0.86
C ILE A 86 6.99 -22.40 -0.35
N PHE A 87 7.60 -21.69 -1.27
CA PHE A 87 8.14 -22.30 -2.49
C PHE A 87 9.33 -23.17 -2.18
N SER A 88 10.16 -22.79 -1.23
CA SER A 88 11.30 -23.58 -0.80
C SER A 88 10.85 -24.89 -0.15
N ALA A 89 9.89 -24.80 0.78
CA ALA A 89 9.35 -25.98 1.45
C ALA A 89 8.59 -26.89 0.49
N GLY A 90 7.76 -26.29 -0.36
CA GLY A 90 6.98 -27.05 -1.35
C GLY A 90 7.85 -27.61 -2.45
N GLY A 91 8.85 -26.86 -2.89
CA GLY A 91 9.78 -27.33 -3.93
C GLY A 91 10.71 -28.39 -3.45
N GLY A 92 11.01 -28.39 -2.14
CA GLY A 92 11.84 -29.41 -1.54
C GLY A 92 11.13 -30.73 -1.29
N ALA A 93 9.84 -30.71 -1.34
CA ALA A 93 9.03 -31.89 -1.07
C ALA A 93 8.96 -32.86 -2.28
#